data_eae052c8f99713918200d060fea6eca6
#
_entry.id   eae052c8f99713918200d060fea6eca6
#
_cell.length_a   1.000
_cell.length_b   1.000
_cell.length_c   1.000
_cell.angle_alpha   90.00
_cell.angle_beta   90.00
_cell.angle_gamma   90.00
#
_symmetry.space_group_name_H-M   'P 1'
#
loop_
_entity.id
_entity.type
_entity.pdbx_description
1 polymer ?
#
loop_
_entity_poly.entity_id
_entity_poly.type
_entity_poly.pdbx_seq_one_letter_code
_entity_poly.pdbx_strand_id
1 'polypeptide(L)'
;MLMARSVAVVLVLVFVSISSSMGMKTVLVTGGNKGIGKAVCQLLLEKHPDVHVVLGSRDVGRGEEAVNDLKSTLGQACEGRLSMVQLDTSSDESVSQAAQQIAAQHKTLYGIINNAGILGSTHKEAINVNYFGPRRVNDAFSEMLQRPGGRIVNVASASGPMFVSGVRDKTLRTQLSQPWTLAGGLAELDDMATDWNGSGNAYGTSKALLNAYTMIHAKSEPDLIINSVTPGFIASDMGKLLGATNPTSMGAVPPVYCLLDPELDKVPTGRYYGSDCKRSALDQYRGPGDPVYQGPDWP
;
A
#
# COMPACT_ATOMS: atom_id res chain seq x y z
N MET A 1 17.76 -52.07 -61.95
CA MET A 1 17.78 -50.64 -61.91
C MET A 1 16.67 -50.24 -60.95
N LEU A 2 16.97 -50.21 -59.63
CA LEU A 2 15.99 -49.85 -58.56
C LEU A 2 16.28 -48.42 -58.15
N MET A 3 15.29 -47.55 -58.35
CA MET A 3 15.34 -46.17 -57.83
C MET A 3 14.89 -46.15 -56.37
N ALA A 4 15.80 -45.80 -55.48
CA ALA A 4 15.49 -45.49 -54.08
C ALA A 4 14.88 -44.09 -53.99
N ARG A 5 13.64 -44.00 -53.54
CA ARG A 5 13.01 -42.72 -53.18
C ARG A 5 13.32 -42.42 -51.71
N SER A 6 14.13 -41.39 -51.49
CA SER A 6 14.32 -40.81 -50.16
C SER A 6 13.09 -40.02 -49.74
N VAL A 7 12.48 -40.42 -48.63
CA VAL A 7 11.43 -39.66 -47.96
C VAL A 7 12.09 -38.81 -46.91
N ALA A 8 12.12 -37.51 -47.13
CA ALA A 8 12.56 -36.54 -46.13
C ALA A 8 11.43 -36.33 -45.12
N VAL A 9 11.62 -36.76 -43.86
CA VAL A 9 10.73 -36.45 -42.74
C VAL A 9 11.10 -35.07 -42.24
N VAL A 10 10.26 -34.09 -42.48
CA VAL A 10 10.37 -32.74 -41.90
C VAL A 10 9.82 -32.80 -40.49
N LEU A 11 10.68 -32.77 -39.48
CA LEU A 11 10.32 -32.67 -38.07
C LEU A 11 9.98 -31.21 -37.78
N VAL A 12 8.69 -30.88 -37.72
CA VAL A 12 8.21 -29.55 -37.24
C VAL A 12 8.26 -29.58 -35.71
N LEU A 13 9.33 -28.98 -35.15
CA LEU A 13 9.39 -28.70 -33.72
C LEU A 13 8.41 -27.54 -33.38
N VAL A 14 7.25 -27.90 -32.90
CA VAL A 14 6.32 -26.92 -32.27
C VAL A 14 6.90 -26.60 -30.89
N PHE A 15 7.57 -25.47 -30.79
CA PHE A 15 7.87 -24.86 -29.48
C PHE A 15 6.56 -24.41 -28.85
N VAL A 16 5.95 -25.26 -28.03
CA VAL A 16 4.92 -24.82 -27.09
C VAL A 16 5.68 -24.03 -26.02
N SER A 17 5.65 -22.70 -26.15
CA SER A 17 5.98 -21.82 -25.03
C SER A 17 5.01 -22.13 -23.90
N ILE A 18 5.47 -22.88 -22.90
CA ILE A 18 4.79 -22.97 -21.61
C ILE A 18 5.00 -21.60 -20.96
N SER A 19 4.19 -20.63 -21.36
CA SER A 19 3.98 -19.44 -20.59
C SER A 19 3.33 -19.92 -19.30
N SER A 20 4.07 -19.96 -18.21
CA SER A 20 3.51 -20.15 -16.88
C SER A 20 2.43 -19.08 -16.74
N SER A 21 1.17 -19.49 -16.77
CA SER A 21 0.02 -18.64 -16.47
C SER A 21 0.11 -18.27 -14.98
N MET A 22 1.03 -17.39 -14.63
CA MET A 22 0.95 -16.66 -13.37
C MET A 22 -0.32 -15.82 -13.49
N GLY A 23 -1.34 -16.18 -12.69
CA GLY A 23 -2.62 -15.46 -12.69
C GLY A 23 -2.41 -13.96 -12.48
N MET A 24 -3.25 -13.15 -13.10
CA MET A 24 -3.23 -11.69 -12.97
C MET A 24 -3.33 -11.29 -11.48
N LYS A 25 -2.39 -10.51 -10.99
CA LYS A 25 -2.38 -9.96 -9.63
C LYS A 25 -3.32 -8.77 -9.53
N THR A 26 -4.48 -8.93 -8.91
CA THR A 26 -5.40 -7.79 -8.69
C THR A 26 -4.96 -7.00 -7.47
N VAL A 27 -4.78 -5.69 -7.64
CA VAL A 27 -4.30 -4.76 -6.61
C VAL A 27 -5.29 -3.61 -6.44
N LEU A 28 -5.77 -3.39 -5.21
CA LEU A 28 -6.56 -2.23 -4.84
C LEU A 28 -5.64 -1.07 -4.41
N VAL A 29 -5.84 0.12 -4.99
CA VAL A 29 -5.13 1.35 -4.59
C VAL A 29 -6.15 2.37 -4.10
N THR A 30 -6.20 2.65 -2.79
CA THR A 30 -7.12 3.68 -2.26
C THR A 30 -6.61 5.09 -2.54
N GLY A 31 -7.51 6.02 -2.85
CA GLY A 31 -7.13 7.39 -3.24
C GLY A 31 -6.31 7.44 -4.54
N GLY A 32 -6.60 6.53 -5.48
CA GLY A 32 -5.88 6.38 -6.75
C GLY A 32 -6.18 7.47 -7.79
N ASN A 33 -7.10 8.37 -7.51
CA ASN A 33 -7.55 9.37 -8.49
C ASN A 33 -6.59 10.56 -8.69
N LYS A 34 -5.61 10.77 -7.81
CA LYS A 34 -4.65 11.87 -7.91
C LYS A 34 -3.34 11.61 -7.15
N GLY A 35 -2.39 12.53 -7.32
CA GLY A 35 -1.16 12.55 -6.52
C GLY A 35 -0.38 11.24 -6.56
N ILE A 36 0.08 10.81 -5.39
CA ILE A 36 0.88 9.59 -5.23
C ILE A 36 0.08 8.34 -5.63
N GLY A 37 -1.20 8.25 -5.24
CA GLY A 37 -2.04 7.10 -5.58
C GLY A 37 -2.20 6.88 -7.09
N LYS A 38 -2.41 7.97 -7.86
CA LYS A 38 -2.46 7.90 -9.32
C LYS A 38 -1.11 7.50 -9.92
N ALA A 39 -0.01 8.04 -9.39
CA ALA A 39 1.33 7.67 -9.81
C ALA A 39 1.67 6.20 -9.50
N VAL A 40 1.16 5.64 -8.39
CA VAL A 40 1.24 4.21 -8.08
C VAL A 40 0.48 3.38 -9.11
N CYS A 41 -0.78 3.76 -9.43
CA CYS A 41 -1.56 3.08 -10.48
C CYS A 41 -0.81 3.09 -11.82
N GLN A 42 -0.25 4.25 -12.20
CA GLN A 42 0.54 4.41 -13.42
C GLN A 42 1.77 3.49 -13.42
N LEU A 43 2.57 3.52 -12.36
CA LEU A 43 3.80 2.72 -12.26
C LEU A 43 3.51 1.22 -12.32
N LEU A 44 2.44 0.75 -11.64
CA LEU A 44 1.99 -0.64 -11.70
C LEU A 44 1.62 -1.06 -13.14
N LEU A 45 0.84 -0.25 -13.83
CA LEU A 45 0.41 -0.54 -15.21
C LEU A 45 1.55 -0.50 -16.23
N GLU A 46 2.51 0.42 -16.05
CA GLU A 46 3.67 0.56 -16.95
C GLU A 46 4.70 -0.57 -16.79
N LYS A 47 4.98 -0.96 -15.55
CA LYS A 47 6.14 -1.81 -15.25
C LYS A 47 5.80 -3.26 -14.91
N HIS A 48 4.54 -3.55 -14.57
CA HIS A 48 4.10 -4.86 -14.11
C HIS A 48 2.93 -5.37 -14.95
N PRO A 49 3.19 -6.02 -16.10
CA PRO A 49 2.16 -6.45 -17.04
C PRO A 49 1.24 -7.55 -16.48
N ASP A 50 1.62 -8.20 -15.39
CA ASP A 50 0.87 -9.20 -14.65
C ASP A 50 -0.03 -8.60 -13.54
N VAL A 51 -0.16 -7.25 -13.48
CA VAL A 51 -0.98 -6.57 -12.47
C VAL A 51 -2.25 -5.98 -13.10
N HIS A 52 -3.40 -6.24 -12.47
CA HIS A 52 -4.66 -5.51 -12.67
C HIS A 52 -4.84 -4.53 -11.52
N VAL A 53 -5.07 -3.26 -11.85
CA VAL A 53 -5.25 -2.18 -10.86
C VAL A 53 -6.74 -1.88 -10.70
N VAL A 54 -7.24 -1.95 -9.47
CA VAL A 54 -8.53 -1.40 -9.05
C VAL A 54 -8.26 -0.04 -8.40
N LEU A 55 -8.57 1.04 -9.10
CA LEU A 55 -8.41 2.41 -8.63
C LEU A 55 -9.59 2.78 -7.72
N GLY A 56 -9.33 2.94 -6.41
CA GLY A 56 -10.32 3.43 -5.45
C GLY A 56 -10.36 4.96 -5.41
N SER A 57 -11.54 5.54 -5.58
CA SER A 57 -11.76 6.99 -5.49
C SER A 57 -13.05 7.31 -4.74
N ARG A 58 -12.99 8.25 -3.79
CA ARG A 58 -14.19 8.73 -3.08
C ARG A 58 -15.20 9.40 -4.01
N ASP A 59 -14.71 10.17 -4.94
CA ASP A 59 -15.48 10.91 -5.94
C ASP A 59 -15.44 10.13 -7.26
N VAL A 60 -16.62 9.75 -7.76
CA VAL A 60 -16.75 8.94 -8.99
C VAL A 60 -16.21 9.70 -10.20
N GLY A 61 -16.58 10.97 -10.38
CA GLY A 61 -16.16 11.77 -11.53
C GLY A 61 -14.64 11.92 -11.59
N ARG A 62 -13.99 12.24 -10.47
CA ARG A 62 -12.51 12.30 -10.40
C ARG A 62 -11.84 10.94 -10.60
N GLY A 63 -12.52 9.86 -10.19
CA GLY A 63 -12.05 8.51 -10.44
C GLY A 63 -12.05 8.18 -11.94
N GLU A 64 -13.14 8.48 -12.62
CA GLU A 64 -13.30 8.29 -14.07
C GLU A 64 -12.33 9.16 -14.87
N GLU A 65 -12.16 10.44 -14.50
CA GLU A 65 -11.15 11.32 -15.08
C GLU A 65 -9.74 10.73 -14.97
N ALA A 66 -9.38 10.20 -13.80
CA ALA A 66 -8.07 9.57 -13.57
C ALA A 66 -7.89 8.30 -14.42
N VAL A 67 -8.92 7.48 -14.54
CA VAL A 67 -8.89 6.28 -15.41
C VAL A 67 -8.72 6.68 -16.87
N ASN A 68 -9.45 7.68 -17.36
CA ASN A 68 -9.35 8.17 -18.73
C ASN A 68 -7.97 8.75 -19.04
N ASP A 69 -7.40 9.50 -18.10
CA ASP A 69 -6.05 10.06 -18.23
C ASP A 69 -4.97 8.96 -18.25
N LEU A 70 -5.07 7.94 -17.36
CA LEU A 70 -4.18 6.80 -17.40
C LEU A 70 -4.29 6.02 -18.71
N LYS A 71 -5.50 5.77 -19.22
CA LYS A 71 -5.72 5.12 -20.51
C LYS A 71 -5.13 5.92 -21.67
N SER A 72 -5.32 7.23 -21.66
CA SER A 72 -4.76 8.14 -22.68
C SER A 72 -3.22 8.13 -22.66
N THR A 73 -2.63 8.11 -21.46
CA THR A 73 -1.17 8.16 -21.29
C THR A 73 -0.51 6.82 -21.61
N LEU A 74 -1.11 5.71 -21.24
CA LEU A 74 -0.49 4.38 -21.27
C LEU A 74 -0.98 3.49 -22.41
N GLY A 75 -2.06 3.85 -23.09
CA GLY A 75 -2.60 3.11 -24.23
C GLY A 75 -2.84 1.63 -23.91
N GLN A 76 -2.24 0.76 -24.71
CA GLN A 76 -2.39 -0.71 -24.58
C GLN A 76 -1.97 -1.27 -23.20
N ALA A 77 -1.08 -0.59 -22.49
CA ALA A 77 -0.67 -1.03 -21.15
C ALA A 77 -1.81 -1.03 -20.13
N CYS A 78 -2.90 -0.30 -20.39
CA CYS A 78 -4.09 -0.30 -19.53
C CYS A 78 -5.18 -1.29 -19.96
N GLU A 79 -5.08 -1.86 -21.16
CA GLU A 79 -6.16 -2.64 -21.75
C GLU A 79 -6.47 -3.89 -20.90
N GLY A 80 -7.73 -3.99 -20.42
CA GLY A 80 -8.18 -5.07 -19.54
C GLY A 80 -7.54 -5.10 -18.15
N ARG A 81 -6.70 -4.08 -17.78
CA ARG A 81 -5.93 -4.10 -16.54
C ARG A 81 -6.17 -2.92 -15.60
N LEU A 82 -7.17 -2.09 -15.89
CA LEU A 82 -7.55 -0.95 -15.06
C LEU A 82 -9.05 -0.86 -14.91
N SER A 83 -9.51 -0.91 -13.68
CA SER A 83 -10.90 -0.66 -13.29
C SER A 83 -10.97 0.38 -12.17
N MET A 84 -12.17 0.89 -11.87
CA MET A 84 -12.41 1.87 -10.82
C MET A 84 -13.53 1.41 -9.91
N VAL A 85 -13.42 1.73 -8.63
CA VAL A 85 -14.45 1.56 -7.63
C VAL A 85 -14.64 2.84 -6.84
N GLN A 86 -15.89 3.21 -6.53
CA GLN A 86 -16.13 4.26 -5.56
C GLN A 86 -15.76 3.76 -4.16
N LEU A 87 -14.86 4.49 -3.48
CA LEU A 87 -14.34 4.09 -2.18
C LEU A 87 -13.98 5.31 -1.34
N ASP A 88 -14.82 5.63 -0.36
CA ASP A 88 -14.50 6.56 0.73
C ASP A 88 -14.06 5.77 1.96
N THR A 89 -12.77 5.80 2.27
CA THR A 89 -12.19 5.07 3.40
C THR A 89 -12.63 5.58 4.77
N SER A 90 -13.32 6.73 4.83
CA SER A 90 -13.89 7.28 6.07
C SER A 90 -15.32 6.79 6.38
N SER A 91 -15.92 6.00 5.48
CA SER A 91 -17.29 5.49 5.57
C SER A 91 -17.31 3.97 5.53
N ASP A 92 -17.83 3.34 6.59
CA ASP A 92 -18.00 1.88 6.68
C ASP A 92 -18.92 1.35 5.56
N GLU A 93 -20.00 2.11 5.25
CA GLU A 93 -20.93 1.75 4.18
C GLU A 93 -20.24 1.77 2.81
N SER A 94 -19.48 2.83 2.50
CA SER A 94 -18.76 2.93 1.22
C SER A 94 -17.72 1.82 1.06
N VAL A 95 -17.00 1.49 2.13
CA VAL A 95 -16.01 0.41 2.13
C VAL A 95 -16.68 -0.95 1.91
N SER A 96 -17.81 -1.21 2.59
CA SER A 96 -18.58 -2.46 2.42
C SER A 96 -19.12 -2.61 0.99
N GLN A 97 -19.68 -1.55 0.40
CA GLN A 97 -20.17 -1.54 -0.97
C GLN A 97 -19.04 -1.79 -1.98
N ALA A 98 -17.88 -1.15 -1.78
CA ALA A 98 -16.70 -1.37 -2.62
C ALA A 98 -16.21 -2.82 -2.53
N ALA A 99 -16.20 -3.42 -1.33
CA ALA A 99 -15.81 -4.82 -1.15
C ALA A 99 -16.74 -5.77 -1.91
N GLN A 100 -18.05 -5.57 -1.82
CA GLN A 100 -19.04 -6.36 -2.56
C GLN A 100 -18.86 -6.21 -4.08
N GLN A 101 -18.64 -4.98 -4.57
CA GLN A 101 -18.43 -4.72 -6.00
C GLN A 101 -17.16 -5.39 -6.51
N ILE A 102 -16.07 -5.34 -5.76
CA ILE A 102 -14.80 -5.97 -6.15
C ILE A 102 -14.92 -7.49 -6.08
N ALA A 103 -15.58 -8.06 -5.05
CA ALA A 103 -15.79 -9.50 -4.92
C ALA A 103 -16.62 -10.10 -6.07
N ALA A 104 -17.55 -9.33 -6.63
CA ALA A 104 -18.33 -9.76 -7.80
C ALA A 104 -17.48 -9.87 -9.09
N GLN A 105 -16.34 -9.19 -9.18
CA GLN A 105 -15.49 -9.14 -10.37
C GLN A 105 -14.17 -9.90 -10.20
N HIS A 106 -13.67 -10.00 -8.99
CA HIS A 106 -12.38 -10.59 -8.67
C HIS A 106 -12.51 -11.59 -7.51
N LYS A 107 -12.02 -12.81 -7.70
CA LYS A 107 -12.06 -13.85 -6.66
C LYS A 107 -11.09 -13.55 -5.51
N THR A 108 -9.93 -13.00 -5.83
CA THR A 108 -8.86 -12.71 -4.88
C THR A 108 -8.18 -11.39 -5.21
N LEU A 109 -7.67 -10.73 -4.19
CA LEU A 109 -6.73 -9.63 -4.29
C LEU A 109 -5.33 -10.14 -3.97
N TYR A 110 -4.35 -9.81 -4.82
CA TYR A 110 -2.94 -9.98 -4.49
C TYR A 110 -2.50 -8.99 -3.41
N GLY A 111 -3.03 -7.76 -3.45
CA GLY A 111 -2.65 -6.78 -2.44
C GLY A 111 -3.49 -5.51 -2.43
N ILE A 112 -3.27 -4.75 -1.36
CA ILE A 112 -3.91 -3.45 -1.10
C ILE A 112 -2.83 -2.42 -0.83
N ILE A 113 -2.92 -1.26 -1.49
CA ILE A 113 -2.15 -0.08 -1.13
C ILE A 113 -3.10 0.95 -0.49
N ASN A 114 -3.04 1.08 0.81
CA ASN A 114 -3.75 2.09 1.59
C ASN A 114 -3.04 3.44 1.45
N ASN A 115 -3.33 4.13 0.34
CA ASN A 115 -2.71 5.42 0.04
C ASN A 115 -3.62 6.62 0.39
N ALA A 116 -4.94 6.44 0.46
CA ALA A 116 -5.85 7.52 0.82
C ALA A 116 -5.46 8.15 2.16
N GLY A 117 -5.41 9.49 2.21
CA GLY A 117 -5.03 10.22 3.41
C GLY A 117 -5.22 11.72 3.28
N ILE A 118 -5.29 12.40 4.41
CA ILE A 118 -5.47 13.85 4.55
C ILE A 118 -4.51 14.43 5.60
N LEU A 119 -4.25 15.74 5.55
CA LEU A 119 -3.57 16.42 6.66
C LEU A 119 -4.46 16.45 7.91
N GLY A 120 -5.77 16.66 7.71
CA GLY A 120 -6.74 16.84 8.77
C GLY A 120 -6.64 18.21 9.43
N SER A 121 -7.77 18.80 9.78
CA SER A 121 -7.84 20.04 10.56
C SER A 121 -7.83 19.74 12.07
N THR A 122 -8.23 18.53 12.45
CA THR A 122 -8.26 18.03 13.82
C THR A 122 -7.64 16.63 13.91
N HIS A 123 -7.25 16.21 15.13
CA HIS A 123 -6.81 14.85 15.38
C HIS A 123 -7.88 13.83 15.00
N LYS A 124 -9.14 14.07 15.40
CA LYS A 124 -10.28 13.19 15.09
C LYS A 124 -10.44 12.96 13.60
N GLU A 125 -10.37 14.03 12.80
CA GLU A 125 -10.46 13.92 11.33
C GLU A 125 -9.28 13.16 10.73
N ALA A 126 -8.05 13.52 11.11
CA ALA A 126 -6.85 12.86 10.62
C ALA A 126 -6.80 11.38 11.00
N ILE A 127 -7.14 11.03 12.25
CA ILE A 127 -7.17 9.65 12.74
C ILE A 127 -8.27 8.86 12.03
N ASN A 128 -9.47 9.41 11.86
CA ASN A 128 -10.55 8.71 11.17
C ASN A 128 -10.18 8.29 9.73
N VAL A 129 -9.48 9.16 8.99
CA VAL A 129 -9.11 8.85 7.59
C VAL A 129 -7.79 8.08 7.52
N ASN A 130 -6.74 8.51 8.25
CA ASN A 130 -5.40 8.00 8.06
C ASN A 130 -5.08 6.73 8.88
N TYR A 131 -5.86 6.46 9.94
CA TYR A 131 -5.72 5.27 10.79
C TYR A 131 -6.92 4.33 10.63
N PHE A 132 -8.13 4.78 10.95
CA PHE A 132 -9.33 3.95 10.83
C PHE A 132 -9.70 3.65 9.37
N GLY A 133 -9.34 4.52 8.41
CA GLY A 133 -9.54 4.25 6.99
C GLY A 133 -8.84 2.98 6.51
N PRO A 134 -7.51 2.84 6.66
CA PRO A 134 -6.80 1.59 6.40
C PRO A 134 -7.34 0.39 7.18
N ARG A 135 -7.74 0.58 8.46
CA ARG A 135 -8.38 -0.46 9.28
C ARG A 135 -9.63 -1.01 8.61
N ARG A 136 -10.59 -0.13 8.29
CA ARG A 136 -11.85 -0.51 7.60
C ARG A 136 -11.61 -1.26 6.30
N VAL A 137 -10.68 -0.74 5.49
CA VAL A 137 -10.34 -1.36 4.21
C VAL A 137 -9.74 -2.75 4.44
N ASN A 138 -8.76 -2.88 5.32
CA ASN A 138 -8.11 -4.16 5.59
C ASN A 138 -9.11 -5.20 6.13
N ASP A 139 -9.98 -4.80 7.06
CA ASP A 139 -11.00 -5.68 7.65
C ASP A 139 -12.02 -6.14 6.58
N ALA A 140 -12.51 -5.22 5.74
CA ALA A 140 -13.51 -5.53 4.72
C ALA A 140 -12.98 -6.41 3.58
N PHE A 141 -11.69 -6.34 3.28
CA PHE A 141 -11.06 -7.08 2.19
C PHE A 141 -10.21 -8.28 2.66
N SER A 142 -10.13 -8.54 3.98
CA SER A 142 -9.28 -9.60 4.55
C SER A 142 -9.49 -10.96 3.90
N GLU A 143 -10.75 -11.39 3.75
CA GLU A 143 -11.11 -12.69 3.16
C GLU A 143 -10.78 -12.79 1.67
N MET A 144 -10.61 -11.66 0.99
CA MET A 144 -10.27 -11.63 -0.42
C MET A 144 -8.77 -11.69 -0.69
N LEU A 145 -7.94 -11.42 0.32
CA LEU A 145 -6.50 -11.42 0.13
C LEU A 145 -5.97 -12.82 -0.13
N GLN A 146 -5.09 -12.93 -1.12
CA GLN A 146 -4.37 -14.17 -1.42
C GLN A 146 -3.65 -14.65 -0.15
N ARG A 147 -3.77 -15.93 0.16
CA ARG A 147 -3.06 -16.57 1.25
C ARG A 147 -2.42 -17.89 0.79
N PRO A 148 -1.15 -18.14 1.12
CA PRO A 148 -0.18 -17.19 1.70
C PRO A 148 0.33 -16.16 0.68
N GLY A 149 0.95 -15.09 1.18
CA GLY A 149 1.75 -14.16 0.38
C GLY A 149 1.01 -12.96 -0.19
N GLY A 150 -0.28 -12.77 0.13
CA GLY A 150 -0.98 -11.51 -0.14
C GLY A 150 -0.34 -10.34 0.60
N ARG A 151 -0.48 -9.11 0.07
CA ARG A 151 0.26 -7.96 0.58
C ARG A 151 -0.63 -6.78 0.96
N ILE A 152 -0.29 -6.14 2.06
CA ILE A 152 -0.87 -4.86 2.48
C ILE A 152 0.24 -3.83 2.65
N VAL A 153 0.10 -2.71 1.98
CA VAL A 153 1.03 -1.58 2.06
C VAL A 153 0.30 -0.36 2.61
N ASN A 154 0.66 0.07 3.81
CA ASN A 154 0.11 1.27 4.43
C ASN A 154 1.00 2.47 4.12
N VAL A 155 0.50 3.43 3.33
CA VAL A 155 1.25 4.66 3.02
C VAL A 155 1.19 5.59 4.22
N ALA A 156 2.23 5.50 5.04
CA ALA A 156 2.45 6.32 6.22
C ALA A 156 3.14 7.66 5.85
N SER A 157 4.06 8.13 6.66
CA SER A 157 4.84 9.36 6.45
C SER A 157 6.03 9.42 7.39
N ALA A 158 7.09 10.12 7.00
CA ALA A 158 8.17 10.54 7.90
C ALA A 158 7.67 11.36 9.11
N SER A 159 6.50 12.00 8.96
CA SER A 159 5.85 12.73 10.07
C SER A 159 5.46 11.83 11.24
N GLY A 160 5.24 10.53 11.03
CA GLY A 160 4.99 9.57 12.10
C GLY A 160 6.18 9.41 13.04
N PRO A 161 7.35 8.92 12.59
CA PRO A 161 8.56 8.85 13.39
C PRO A 161 9.00 10.21 13.97
N MET A 162 8.86 11.31 13.22
CA MET A 162 9.14 12.67 13.72
C MET A 162 8.23 13.04 14.89
N PHE A 163 6.94 12.70 14.82
CA PHE A 163 6.01 12.90 15.92
C PHE A 163 6.46 12.09 17.15
N VAL A 164 6.72 10.77 16.98
CA VAL A 164 7.12 9.88 18.08
C VAL A 164 8.42 10.34 18.75
N SER A 165 9.40 10.85 17.98
CA SER A 165 10.64 11.39 18.53
C SER A 165 10.43 12.58 19.46
N GLY A 166 9.37 13.37 19.24
CA GLY A 166 8.99 14.53 20.05
C GLY A 166 8.11 14.21 21.27
N VAL A 167 7.62 12.97 21.41
CA VAL A 167 6.79 12.56 22.54
C VAL A 167 7.61 12.47 23.80
N ARG A 168 7.25 13.30 24.81
CA ARG A 168 7.93 13.34 26.11
C ARG A 168 7.54 12.22 27.05
N ASP A 169 6.28 11.78 26.97
CA ASP A 169 5.78 10.62 27.71
C ASP A 169 6.45 9.34 27.21
N LYS A 170 7.28 8.74 28.05
CA LYS A 170 8.06 7.55 27.72
C LYS A 170 7.17 6.33 27.44
N THR A 171 6.05 6.21 28.15
CA THR A 171 5.09 5.11 27.96
C THR A 171 4.45 5.21 26.58
N LEU A 172 3.88 6.37 26.25
CA LEU A 172 3.28 6.62 24.96
C LEU A 172 4.29 6.46 23.81
N ARG A 173 5.51 6.98 23.98
CA ARG A 173 6.59 6.82 22.99
C ARG A 173 6.89 5.35 22.74
N THR A 174 7.01 4.54 23.81
CA THR A 174 7.23 3.09 23.71
C THR A 174 6.06 2.40 23.02
N GLN A 175 4.83 2.67 23.42
CA GLN A 175 3.62 2.10 22.81
C GLN A 175 3.52 2.37 21.31
N LEU A 176 3.90 3.56 20.85
CA LEU A 176 3.86 3.92 19.42
C LEU A 176 5.04 3.35 18.62
N SER A 177 6.22 3.16 19.22
CA SER A 177 7.41 2.66 18.53
C SER A 177 7.63 1.15 18.70
N GLN A 178 7.08 0.58 19.76
CA GLN A 178 7.14 -0.82 20.10
C GLN A 178 5.74 -1.34 20.49
N PRO A 179 4.80 -1.37 19.52
CA PRO A 179 3.38 -1.60 19.81
C PRO A 179 3.08 -3.00 20.36
N TRP A 180 4.04 -3.91 20.35
CA TRP A 180 3.95 -5.20 21.08
C TRP A 180 3.95 -5.04 22.60
N THR A 181 4.20 -3.85 23.12
CA THR A 181 4.10 -3.53 24.56
C THR A 181 2.67 -3.21 25.00
N LEU A 182 1.75 -3.04 24.04
CA LEU A 182 0.34 -2.87 24.33
C LEU A 182 -0.28 -4.20 24.74
N ALA A 183 -0.65 -4.33 26.01
CA ALA A 183 -1.18 -5.58 26.57
C ALA A 183 -2.52 -6.00 25.91
N GLY A 184 -3.36 -5.03 25.57
CA GLY A 184 -4.62 -5.20 24.82
C GLY A 184 -4.44 -5.26 23.31
N GLY A 185 -3.20 -5.16 22.81
CA GLY A 185 -2.90 -5.26 21.38
C GLY A 185 -3.64 -4.20 20.56
N LEU A 186 -4.34 -4.69 19.52
CA LEU A 186 -5.05 -3.81 18.58
C LEU A 186 -6.22 -3.05 19.22
N ALA A 187 -6.95 -3.68 20.15
CA ALA A 187 -8.05 -3.03 20.84
C ALA A 187 -7.56 -1.82 21.67
N GLU A 188 -6.46 -1.98 22.38
CA GLU A 188 -5.85 -0.88 23.15
C GLU A 188 -5.35 0.25 22.23
N LEU A 189 -4.83 -0.07 21.05
CA LEU A 189 -4.43 0.94 20.05
C LEU A 189 -5.65 1.66 19.45
N ASP A 190 -6.74 0.95 19.20
CA ASP A 190 -7.99 1.53 18.70
C ASP A 190 -8.62 2.46 19.76
N ASP A 191 -8.61 2.10 21.05
CA ASP A 191 -9.05 2.94 22.16
C ASP A 191 -8.17 4.20 22.27
N MET A 192 -6.85 4.04 22.22
CA MET A 192 -5.90 5.17 22.19
C MET A 192 -6.18 6.13 21.02
N ALA A 193 -6.48 5.59 19.83
CA ALA A 193 -6.79 6.40 18.66
C ALA A 193 -8.14 7.12 18.79
N THR A 194 -9.15 6.44 19.35
CA THR A 194 -10.51 6.98 19.54
C THR A 194 -10.51 8.12 20.55
N ASP A 195 -9.84 7.90 21.68
CA ASP A 195 -9.81 8.81 22.82
C ASP A 195 -8.62 9.76 22.80
N TRP A 196 -8.01 9.94 21.63
CA TRP A 196 -6.80 10.75 21.52
C TRP A 196 -7.01 12.18 22.05
N ASN A 197 -6.33 12.49 23.13
CA ASN A 197 -6.32 13.81 23.79
C ASN A 197 -4.92 14.41 23.88
N GLY A 198 -3.92 13.73 23.24
CA GLY A 198 -2.52 14.17 23.27
C GLY A 198 -2.28 15.42 22.43
N SER A 199 -1.14 16.06 22.70
CA SER A 199 -0.64 17.20 21.94
C SER A 199 0.11 16.76 20.67
N GLY A 200 0.45 17.72 19.81
CA GLY A 200 1.20 17.49 18.57
C GLY A 200 0.37 17.79 17.33
N ASN A 201 0.95 17.54 16.16
CA ASN A 201 0.21 17.75 14.93
C ASN A 201 -0.65 16.51 14.59
N ALA A 202 -1.87 16.76 14.16
CA ALA A 202 -2.86 15.72 13.86
C ALA A 202 -2.37 14.71 12.82
N TYR A 203 -1.67 15.18 11.80
CA TYR A 203 -1.13 14.33 10.73
C TYR A 203 -0.05 13.37 11.24
N GLY A 204 0.96 13.90 11.97
CA GLY A 204 2.03 13.09 12.53
C GLY A 204 1.51 12.02 13.50
N THR A 205 0.56 12.41 14.37
CA THR A 205 -0.14 11.49 15.27
C THR A 205 -0.80 10.34 14.50
N SER A 206 -1.62 10.67 13.50
CA SER A 206 -2.34 9.65 12.72
C SER A 206 -1.41 8.70 11.97
N LYS A 207 -0.25 9.20 11.50
CA LYS A 207 0.76 8.37 10.80
C LYS A 207 1.61 7.54 11.77
N ALA A 208 1.81 7.99 13.00
CA ALA A 208 2.42 7.17 14.06
C ALA A 208 1.50 6.00 14.46
N LEU A 209 0.21 6.28 14.67
CA LEU A 209 -0.80 5.25 14.92
C LEU A 209 -0.88 4.23 13.77
N LEU A 210 -0.85 4.68 12.51
CA LEU A 210 -0.86 3.79 11.34
C LEU A 210 0.37 2.88 11.30
N ASN A 211 1.55 3.38 11.67
CA ASN A 211 2.75 2.57 11.77
C ASN A 211 2.61 1.51 12.87
N ALA A 212 2.13 1.88 14.06
CA ALA A 212 1.89 0.96 15.16
C ALA A 212 0.86 -0.13 14.77
N TYR A 213 -0.25 0.27 14.15
CA TYR A 213 -1.23 -0.66 13.59
C TYR A 213 -0.61 -1.65 12.61
N THR A 214 0.22 -1.17 11.68
CA THR A 214 0.88 -2.02 10.69
C THR A 214 1.65 -3.16 11.34
N MET A 215 2.37 -2.89 12.42
CA MET A 215 3.13 -3.92 13.15
C MET A 215 2.22 -4.92 13.85
N ILE A 216 1.17 -4.45 14.55
CA ILE A 216 0.21 -5.32 15.24
C ILE A 216 -0.53 -6.20 14.22
N HIS A 217 -1.01 -5.59 13.13
CA HIS A 217 -1.74 -6.29 12.07
C HIS A 217 -0.87 -7.37 11.40
N ALA A 218 0.40 -7.06 11.14
CA ALA A 218 1.33 -8.04 10.58
C ALA A 218 1.53 -9.26 11.49
N LYS A 219 1.51 -9.07 12.81
CA LYS A 219 1.62 -10.16 13.79
C LYS A 219 0.36 -11.03 13.84
N SER A 220 -0.82 -10.40 13.70
CA SER A 220 -2.10 -11.13 13.70
C SER A 220 -2.36 -11.89 12.39
N GLU A 221 -1.68 -11.54 11.32
CA GLU A 221 -1.88 -12.08 9.97
C GLU A 221 -0.58 -12.67 9.40
N PRO A 222 -0.08 -13.80 9.95
CA PRO A 222 1.23 -14.35 9.59
C PRO A 222 1.31 -14.85 8.13
N ASP A 223 0.18 -15.09 7.47
CA ASP A 223 0.10 -15.48 6.05
C ASP A 223 0.18 -14.30 5.09
N LEU A 224 0.17 -13.07 5.60
CA LEU A 224 0.25 -11.86 4.80
C LEU A 224 1.57 -11.12 5.00
N ILE A 225 1.98 -10.37 3.98
CA ILE A 225 3.12 -9.46 4.06
C ILE A 225 2.59 -8.03 4.20
N ILE A 226 2.67 -7.49 5.41
CA ILE A 226 2.07 -6.20 5.78
C ILE A 226 3.17 -5.24 6.21
N ASN A 227 3.34 -4.14 5.48
CA ASN A 227 4.37 -3.15 5.78
C ASN A 227 3.82 -1.73 5.65
N SER A 228 4.46 -0.77 6.31
CA SER A 228 4.22 0.65 6.11
C SER A 228 5.40 1.33 5.42
N VAL A 229 5.14 2.45 4.74
CA VAL A 229 6.16 3.15 3.98
C VAL A 229 5.90 4.65 3.93
N THR A 230 6.96 5.46 3.94
CA THR A 230 6.84 6.87 3.54
C THR A 230 7.16 7.04 2.06
N PRO A 231 6.32 7.75 1.30
CA PRO A 231 6.60 8.07 -0.10
C PRO A 231 7.68 9.15 -0.27
N GLY A 232 8.12 9.80 0.82
CA GLY A 232 9.01 10.95 0.78
C GLY A 232 8.28 12.29 0.76
N PHE A 233 9.04 13.39 0.55
CA PHE A 233 8.51 14.74 0.48
C PHE A 233 8.10 15.06 -0.96
N ILE A 234 6.86 14.75 -1.31
CA ILE A 234 6.35 14.65 -2.68
C ILE A 234 5.36 15.78 -2.98
N ALA A 235 5.48 16.41 -4.15
CA ALA A 235 4.64 17.51 -4.65
C ALA A 235 3.22 17.05 -5.06
N SER A 236 2.54 16.28 -4.21
CA SER A 236 1.10 16.09 -4.24
C SER A 236 0.40 17.39 -3.81
N ASP A 237 -0.94 17.47 -3.94
CA ASP A 237 -1.67 18.66 -3.46
C ASP A 237 -1.35 18.97 -1.99
N MET A 238 -1.30 17.93 -1.16
CA MET A 238 -0.92 18.02 0.25
C MET A 238 0.53 18.50 0.42
N GLY A 239 1.46 17.90 -0.31
CA GLY A 239 2.89 18.22 -0.17
C GLY A 239 3.26 19.59 -0.70
N LYS A 240 2.61 20.08 -1.77
CA LYS A 240 2.79 21.43 -2.31
C LYS A 240 2.45 22.51 -1.28
N LEU A 241 1.43 22.29 -0.46
CA LEU A 241 1.09 23.20 0.65
C LEU A 241 2.22 23.31 1.68
N LEU A 242 3.09 22.30 1.75
CA LEU A 242 4.23 22.21 2.65
C LEU A 242 5.57 22.53 1.96
N GLY A 243 5.55 22.92 0.68
CA GLY A 243 6.74 23.27 -0.09
C GLY A 243 7.46 22.08 -0.75
N ALA A 244 6.81 20.93 -0.88
CA ALA A 244 7.41 19.77 -1.56
C ALA A 244 7.56 20.01 -3.07
N THR A 245 8.69 19.55 -3.64
CA THR A 245 9.05 19.72 -5.05
C THR A 245 9.25 18.41 -5.81
N ASN A 246 9.51 17.29 -5.10
CA ASN A 246 9.75 16.01 -5.75
C ASN A 246 8.50 15.52 -6.49
N PRO A 247 8.63 14.99 -7.72
CA PRO A 247 7.49 14.55 -8.51
C PRO A 247 6.77 13.35 -7.89
N THR A 248 5.48 13.21 -8.18
CA THR A 248 4.64 12.11 -7.65
C THR A 248 5.13 10.73 -8.08
N SER A 249 5.81 10.62 -9.22
CA SER A 249 6.43 9.38 -9.69
C SER A 249 7.50 8.84 -8.72
N MET A 250 8.27 9.71 -8.07
CA MET A 250 9.20 9.28 -7.01
C MET A 250 8.45 8.70 -5.81
N GLY A 251 7.32 9.31 -5.44
CA GLY A 251 6.50 8.85 -4.32
C GLY A 251 5.80 7.52 -4.56
N ALA A 252 5.66 7.10 -5.82
CA ALA A 252 5.08 5.81 -6.17
C ALA A 252 6.03 4.62 -5.96
N VAL A 253 7.35 4.85 -6.02
CA VAL A 253 8.35 3.79 -5.95
C VAL A 253 8.29 3.00 -4.64
N PRO A 254 8.31 3.62 -3.44
CA PRO A 254 8.32 2.85 -2.20
C PRO A 254 7.06 2.00 -1.95
N PRO A 255 5.82 2.47 -2.21
CA PRO A 255 4.64 1.62 -2.12
C PRO A 255 4.67 0.42 -3.07
N VAL A 256 5.12 0.61 -4.33
CA VAL A 256 5.24 -0.47 -5.30
C VAL A 256 6.34 -1.46 -4.90
N TYR A 257 7.47 -0.99 -4.36
CA TYR A 257 8.49 -1.84 -3.77
C TYR A 257 7.90 -2.72 -2.65
N CYS A 258 7.21 -2.13 -1.68
CA CYS A 258 6.59 -2.90 -0.59
C CYS A 258 5.53 -3.89 -1.08
N LEU A 259 4.89 -3.61 -2.21
CA LEU A 259 3.88 -4.49 -2.80
C LEU A 259 4.47 -5.66 -3.59
N LEU A 260 5.55 -5.47 -4.35
CA LEU A 260 5.95 -6.42 -5.38
C LEU A 260 7.39 -6.96 -5.24
N ASP A 261 8.24 -6.36 -4.41
CA ASP A 261 9.63 -6.81 -4.31
C ASP A 261 9.72 -8.19 -3.64
N PRO A 262 10.30 -9.20 -4.31
CA PRO A 262 10.39 -10.56 -3.79
C PRO A 262 11.35 -10.70 -2.61
N GLU A 263 12.25 -9.74 -2.39
CA GLU A 263 13.14 -9.79 -1.21
C GLU A 263 12.36 -9.63 0.09
N LEU A 264 11.16 -9.03 0.01
CA LEU A 264 10.27 -8.89 1.19
C LEU A 264 9.61 -10.22 1.61
N ASP A 265 9.63 -11.24 0.76
CA ASP A 265 9.21 -12.60 1.14
C ASP A 265 10.19 -13.29 2.08
N LYS A 266 11.43 -12.79 2.13
CA LYS A 266 12.55 -13.38 2.86
C LYS A 266 12.83 -12.71 4.21
N VAL A 267 12.10 -11.65 4.53
CA VAL A 267 12.32 -10.85 5.74
C VAL A 267 11.03 -10.73 6.57
N PRO A 268 11.14 -10.51 7.88
CA PRO A 268 9.98 -10.29 8.73
C PRO A 268 9.08 -9.17 8.21
N THR A 269 7.78 -9.38 8.28
CA THR A 269 6.73 -8.41 8.01
C THR A 269 6.56 -7.41 9.17
N GLY A 270 5.68 -6.42 9.06
CA GLY A 270 5.46 -5.41 10.10
C GLY A 270 6.52 -4.31 10.15
N ARG A 271 7.26 -4.09 9.06
CA ARG A 271 8.32 -3.09 8.99
C ARG A 271 7.84 -1.76 8.42
N TYR A 272 8.53 -0.69 8.81
CA TYR A 272 8.41 0.63 8.20
C TYR A 272 9.60 0.91 7.28
N TYR A 273 9.31 1.38 6.06
CA TYR A 273 10.31 1.66 5.04
C TYR A 273 10.39 3.16 4.72
N GLY A 274 11.60 3.66 4.51
CA GLY A 274 11.88 5.01 4.03
C GLY A 274 11.53 5.18 2.54
N SER A 275 11.61 6.43 2.07
CA SER A 275 11.38 6.75 0.64
C SER A 275 12.48 6.20 -0.30
N ASP A 276 13.57 5.71 0.25
CA ASP A 276 14.64 4.99 -0.43
C ASP A 276 14.49 3.45 -0.34
N CYS A 277 13.31 2.97 0.03
CA CYS A 277 13.01 1.55 0.18
C CYS A 277 13.87 0.83 1.25
N LYS A 278 14.44 1.57 2.21
CA LYS A 278 15.23 1.00 3.29
C LYS A 278 14.47 1.01 4.59
N ARG A 279 14.66 -0.06 5.41
CA ARG A 279 14.05 -0.17 6.73
C ARG A 279 14.40 1.03 7.59
N SER A 280 13.40 1.59 8.27
CA SER A 280 13.48 2.81 9.08
C SER A 280 12.86 2.60 10.45
N ALA A 281 13.31 3.39 11.44
CA ALA A 281 12.78 3.36 12.81
C ALA A 281 11.40 4.02 12.89
N LEU A 282 10.63 3.67 13.92
CA LEU A 282 9.31 4.26 14.21
C LEU A 282 9.39 5.46 15.17
N ASP A 283 10.50 5.64 15.85
CA ASP A 283 10.71 6.70 16.87
C ASP A 283 11.77 7.73 16.50
N GLN A 284 12.31 7.63 15.30
CA GLN A 284 13.30 8.53 14.78
C GLN A 284 13.18 8.65 13.26
N TYR A 285 13.23 9.90 12.76
CA TYR A 285 13.30 10.13 11.32
C TYR A 285 14.65 9.63 10.77
N ARG A 286 14.56 8.87 9.68
CA ARG A 286 15.69 8.45 8.87
C ARG A 286 15.51 9.04 7.46
N GLY A 287 16.46 9.85 7.03
CA GLY A 287 16.51 10.42 5.68
C GLY A 287 17.00 9.39 4.64
N PRO A 288 16.71 9.63 3.35
CA PRO A 288 17.33 8.86 2.27
C PRO A 288 18.87 8.95 2.34
N GLY A 289 19.54 7.77 2.24
CA GLY A 289 20.99 7.69 2.33
C GLY A 289 21.55 7.54 3.76
N ASP A 290 20.74 7.79 4.80
CA ASP A 290 21.17 7.50 6.17
C ASP A 290 21.30 5.98 6.41
N PRO A 291 22.07 5.54 7.43
CA PRO A 291 22.22 4.13 7.76
C PRO A 291 20.87 3.43 7.95
N VAL A 292 20.76 2.21 7.43
CA VAL A 292 19.57 1.38 7.57
C VAL A 292 19.34 1.05 9.05
N TYR A 293 18.10 1.15 9.51
CA TYR A 293 17.72 0.78 10.87
C TYR A 293 17.97 -0.71 11.12
N GLN A 294 18.75 -1.01 12.17
CA GLN A 294 19.15 -2.36 12.59
C GLN A 294 18.49 -2.80 13.89
N GLY A 295 17.52 -2.04 14.38
CA GLY A 295 16.81 -2.39 15.60
C GLY A 295 15.99 -3.68 15.46
N PRO A 296 15.39 -4.17 16.57
CA PRO A 296 14.65 -5.42 16.57
C PRO A 296 13.49 -5.39 15.58
N ASP A 297 13.19 -6.54 15.01
CA ASP A 297 11.88 -6.84 14.47
C ASP A 297 10.92 -7.12 15.62
N TRP A 298 9.65 -7.32 15.31
CA TRP A 298 8.68 -7.81 16.28
C TRP A 298 9.19 -9.13 16.87
N PRO A 299 9.24 -9.28 18.23
CA PRO A 299 9.71 -10.49 18.88
C PRO A 299 8.80 -11.70 18.66
#